data_300c06641a7612486c5a0c364277bdbc
#
_entry.id   300c06641a7612486c5a0c364277bdbc
#
_cell.length_a   1.000
_cell.length_b   1.000
_cell.length_c   1.000
_cell.angle_alpha   90.00
_cell.angle_beta   90.00
_cell.angle_gamma   90.00
#
_symmetry.space_group_name_H-M   'P 1'
#
loop_
_entity.id
_entity.type
_entity.pdbx_description
1 polymer ?
#
loop_
_entity_poly.entity_id
_entity_poly.type
_entity_poly.pdbx_seq_one_letter_code
_entity_poly.pdbx_strand_id
1 'polypeptide(L)'
;MKIKGIIALTVVLGLFACQSDKQKNAQSAPTQAENQPAPVAKKNIVFFGNSLTAAYQLSPEQGFTAHIQQKIDSLGLPYTCVNAGLSGETTADGVNRVDWVLQQPVDIFVLELGGNDALRGLPVTESKKNLQAMLGKVKAKYPDCKLVIAGMLAPPNLGAAYTDAFRDMYPDLAKKNGAVLIPFLLENVGGIPELNLPDGIHPNVEGQKIVAETVWKVLKTIL
;
A
#
# COMPACT_ATOMS: atom_id res chain seq x y z
N MET A 1 -40.85 15.71 55.55
CA MET A 1 -42.30 16.15 55.50
C MET A 1 -42.89 15.48 54.26
N LYS A 2 -43.91 14.68 54.51
CA LYS A 2 -44.63 13.79 53.57
C LYS A 2 -45.37 14.60 52.51
N ILE A 3 -45.52 14.07 51.26
CA ILE A 3 -46.88 13.88 50.69
C ILE A 3 -46.73 12.90 49.52
N LYS A 4 -47.53 11.83 49.60
CA LYS A 4 -47.77 10.81 48.56
C LYS A 4 -48.87 11.36 47.63
N GLY A 5 -48.77 11.04 46.34
CA GLY A 5 -49.83 11.23 45.35
C GLY A 5 -49.96 9.98 44.48
N ILE A 6 -50.96 9.19 44.77
CA ILE A 6 -51.48 8.05 44.01
C ILE A 6 -52.47 8.64 43.00
N ILE A 7 -52.38 8.30 41.73
CA ILE A 7 -53.47 8.48 40.76
C ILE A 7 -53.66 7.21 39.95
N ALA A 8 -54.91 6.87 39.84
CA ALA A 8 -55.48 5.60 39.45
C ALA A 8 -55.39 5.26 37.95
N LEU A 9 -55.39 3.98 37.76
CA LEU A 9 -55.53 3.23 36.50
C LEU A 9 -57.00 3.28 36.02
N THR A 10 -57.23 3.67 34.77
CA THR A 10 -58.55 3.48 34.13
C THR A 10 -58.36 2.64 32.88
N VAL A 11 -58.87 1.41 32.95
CA VAL A 11 -58.97 0.46 31.83
C VAL A 11 -60.26 0.78 31.07
N VAL A 12 -60.12 1.01 29.74
CA VAL A 12 -61.26 1.06 28.82
C VAL A 12 -61.12 -0.10 27.84
N LEU A 13 -61.98 -1.11 28.02
CA LEU A 13 -62.20 -2.17 27.03
C LEU A 13 -63.11 -1.61 25.93
N GLY A 14 -62.60 -1.59 24.71
CA GLY A 14 -63.40 -1.34 23.50
C GLY A 14 -63.44 -2.59 22.62
N LEU A 15 -64.56 -3.27 22.63
CA LEU A 15 -64.90 -4.35 21.68
C LEU A 15 -65.20 -3.72 20.31
N PHE A 16 -64.45 -4.06 19.26
CA PHE A 16 -64.91 -3.81 17.88
C PHE A 16 -64.93 -5.08 17.06
N ALA A 17 -66.03 -5.25 16.38
CA ALA A 17 -66.51 -6.41 15.63
C ALA A 17 -65.69 -6.67 14.37
N CYS A 18 -65.57 -7.94 14.01
CA CYS A 18 -65.13 -8.43 12.74
C CYS A 18 -65.96 -7.89 11.57
N GLN A 19 -65.28 -7.32 10.59
CA GLN A 19 -65.85 -7.16 9.23
C GLN A 19 -64.85 -7.77 8.21
N SER A 20 -65.32 -8.83 7.56
CA SER A 20 -64.58 -9.56 6.54
C SER A 20 -64.72 -8.80 5.22
N ASP A 21 -63.67 -8.18 4.76
CA ASP A 21 -63.54 -7.70 3.38
C ASP A 21 -62.65 -8.60 2.59
N LYS A 22 -63.27 -9.13 1.49
CA LYS A 22 -62.58 -9.91 0.46
C LYS A 22 -61.55 -9.05 -0.27
N GLN A 23 -60.30 -9.21 0.07
CA GLN A 23 -59.21 -8.57 -0.65
C GLN A 23 -58.81 -9.38 -1.84
N LYS A 24 -58.97 -8.78 -3.02
CA LYS A 24 -58.61 -9.31 -4.31
C LYS A 24 -57.13 -9.62 -4.35
N ASN A 25 -56.85 -10.82 -4.83
CA ASN A 25 -55.51 -11.33 -5.13
C ASN A 25 -54.86 -10.47 -6.22
N ALA A 26 -53.99 -9.51 -5.80
CA ALA A 26 -53.08 -8.81 -6.70
C ALA A 26 -51.81 -9.64 -6.76
N GLN A 27 -51.65 -10.37 -7.86
CA GLN A 27 -50.47 -11.10 -8.23
C GLN A 27 -49.33 -10.08 -8.43
N SER A 28 -48.48 -9.94 -7.43
CA SER A 28 -47.21 -9.22 -7.58
C SER A 28 -46.29 -10.01 -8.49
N ALA A 29 -46.00 -9.45 -9.65
CA ALA A 29 -44.99 -9.95 -10.57
C ALA A 29 -43.67 -10.14 -9.86
N PRO A 30 -42.88 -11.18 -10.15
CA PRO A 30 -41.57 -11.35 -9.59
C PRO A 30 -40.66 -10.19 -10.05
N THR A 31 -40.28 -9.34 -9.13
CA THR A 31 -39.21 -8.38 -9.35
C THR A 31 -37.94 -9.17 -9.71
N GLN A 32 -37.54 -9.08 -10.97
CA GLN A 32 -36.24 -9.59 -11.38
C GLN A 32 -35.19 -8.88 -10.57
N ALA A 33 -34.59 -9.58 -9.61
CA ALA A 33 -33.37 -9.14 -8.98
C ALA A 33 -32.32 -9.05 -10.11
N GLU A 34 -31.96 -7.81 -10.49
CA GLU A 34 -30.83 -7.57 -11.37
C GLU A 34 -29.63 -8.29 -10.78
N ASN A 35 -29.08 -9.22 -11.54
CA ASN A 35 -27.86 -9.94 -11.23
C ASN A 35 -26.70 -8.95 -11.31
N GLN A 36 -26.51 -8.13 -10.27
CA GLN A 36 -25.29 -7.35 -10.13
C GLN A 36 -24.14 -8.35 -9.93
N PRO A 37 -23.13 -8.33 -10.81
CA PRO A 37 -21.96 -9.19 -10.62
C PRO A 37 -21.35 -8.90 -9.24
N ALA A 38 -21.05 -9.97 -8.51
CA ALA A 38 -20.41 -9.86 -7.20
C ALA A 38 -19.17 -8.98 -7.31
N PRO A 39 -18.91 -8.09 -6.33
CA PRO A 39 -17.72 -7.23 -6.34
C PRO A 39 -16.47 -8.08 -6.50
N VAL A 40 -15.68 -7.81 -7.53
CA VAL A 40 -14.38 -8.48 -7.72
C VAL A 40 -13.51 -8.16 -6.50
N ALA A 41 -13.05 -9.20 -5.80
CA ALA A 41 -12.16 -9.00 -4.67
C ALA A 41 -10.90 -8.26 -5.13
N LYS A 42 -10.60 -7.13 -4.50
CA LYS A 42 -9.40 -6.34 -4.82
C LYS A 42 -8.15 -7.07 -4.34
N LYS A 43 -7.10 -7.02 -5.14
CA LYS A 43 -5.75 -7.51 -4.83
C LYS A 43 -4.93 -6.43 -4.16
N ASN A 44 -4.01 -6.79 -3.27
CA ASN A 44 -3.19 -5.82 -2.55
C ASN A 44 -1.80 -5.67 -3.17
N ILE A 45 -1.43 -4.42 -3.45
CA ILE A 45 -0.06 -4.00 -3.78
C ILE A 45 0.53 -3.35 -2.54
N VAL A 46 1.44 -4.02 -1.88
CA VAL A 46 2.09 -3.51 -0.65
C VAL A 46 3.39 -2.84 -1.03
N PHE A 47 3.50 -1.55 -0.76
CA PHE A 47 4.73 -0.76 -0.88
C PHE A 47 5.44 -0.75 0.48
N PHE A 48 6.45 -1.59 0.61
CA PHE A 48 7.25 -1.72 1.83
C PHE A 48 8.55 -0.96 1.68
N GLY A 49 8.70 0.11 2.45
CA GLY A 49 9.83 1.00 2.28
C GLY A 49 10.06 1.96 3.43
N ASN A 50 10.92 2.93 3.19
CA ASN A 50 11.32 3.93 4.16
C ASN A 50 10.55 5.27 4.01
N SER A 51 11.24 6.40 4.22
CA SER A 51 10.68 7.75 4.11
C SER A 51 10.23 8.12 2.70
N LEU A 52 10.80 7.54 1.65
CA LEU A 52 10.39 7.76 0.26
C LEU A 52 8.99 7.18 0.04
N THR A 53 8.76 5.97 0.50
CA THR A 53 7.45 5.31 0.45
C THR A 53 6.45 5.99 1.40
N ALA A 54 6.88 6.43 2.59
CA ALA A 54 6.03 7.11 3.57
C ALA A 54 5.60 8.53 3.14
N ALA A 55 6.14 9.08 2.04
CA ALA A 55 5.94 10.47 1.61
C ALA A 55 6.36 11.48 2.70
N TYR A 56 7.58 11.35 3.19
CA TYR A 56 8.12 12.15 4.31
C TYR A 56 7.79 13.65 4.19
N GLN A 57 7.28 14.24 5.27
CA GLN A 57 6.82 15.65 5.37
C GLN A 57 5.69 16.06 4.40
N LEU A 58 5.07 15.13 3.70
CA LEU A 58 3.92 15.39 2.84
C LEU A 58 2.68 14.69 3.40
N SER A 59 1.50 15.11 2.94
CA SER A 59 0.29 14.33 3.24
C SER A 59 0.29 13.00 2.48
N PRO A 60 -0.36 11.95 2.99
CA PRO A 60 -0.38 10.64 2.33
C PRO A 60 -0.88 10.69 0.87
N GLU A 61 -1.80 11.60 0.57
CA GLU A 61 -2.40 11.78 -0.76
C GLU A 61 -1.41 12.36 -1.79
N GLN A 62 -0.33 12.99 -1.31
CA GLN A 62 0.73 13.57 -2.13
C GLN A 62 1.86 12.58 -2.43
N GLY A 63 1.87 11.42 -1.78
CA GLY A 63 2.88 10.39 -1.99
C GLY A 63 2.70 9.64 -3.30
N PHE A 64 3.79 9.09 -3.86
CA PHE A 64 3.75 8.34 -5.11
C PHE A 64 2.80 7.13 -5.07
N THR A 65 2.62 6.51 -3.92
CA THR A 65 1.71 5.37 -3.73
C THR A 65 0.25 5.78 -3.98
N ALA A 66 -0.15 6.98 -3.53
CA ALA A 66 -1.48 7.53 -3.76
C ALA A 66 -1.69 7.88 -5.25
N HIS A 67 -0.69 8.46 -5.92
CA HIS A 67 -0.74 8.71 -7.36
C HIS A 67 -0.87 7.42 -8.18
N ILE A 68 -0.24 6.33 -7.74
CA ILE A 68 -0.42 5.00 -8.34
C ILE A 68 -1.85 4.49 -8.11
N GLN A 69 -2.41 4.66 -6.90
CA GLN A 69 -3.80 4.30 -6.64
C GLN A 69 -4.77 5.06 -7.55
N GLN A 70 -4.57 6.37 -7.74
CA GLN A 70 -5.39 7.16 -8.66
C GLN A 70 -5.35 6.62 -10.10
N LYS A 71 -4.18 6.17 -10.58
CA LYS A 71 -4.06 5.52 -11.91
C LYS A 71 -4.81 4.19 -11.97
N ILE A 72 -4.67 3.36 -10.94
CA ILE A 72 -5.37 2.08 -10.81
C ILE A 72 -6.88 2.30 -10.87
N ASP A 73 -7.38 3.25 -10.08
CA ASP A 73 -8.82 3.56 -10.01
C ASP A 73 -9.34 4.14 -11.33
N SER A 74 -8.57 5.01 -12.00
CA SER A 74 -8.95 5.58 -13.30
C SER A 74 -9.05 4.54 -14.42
N LEU A 75 -8.33 3.43 -14.29
CA LEU A 75 -8.34 2.30 -15.22
C LEU A 75 -9.31 1.19 -14.80
N GLY A 76 -10.02 1.35 -13.68
CA GLY A 76 -10.94 0.34 -13.14
C GLY A 76 -10.26 -0.97 -12.74
N LEU A 77 -8.97 -0.96 -12.42
CA LEU A 77 -8.21 -2.16 -12.06
C LEU A 77 -8.53 -2.62 -10.63
N PRO A 78 -8.67 -3.93 -10.37
CA PRO A 78 -9.08 -4.45 -9.07
C PRO A 78 -7.91 -4.55 -8.08
N TYR A 79 -7.18 -3.46 -7.87
CA TYR A 79 -6.05 -3.41 -6.95
C TYR A 79 -6.21 -2.30 -5.92
N THR A 80 -5.63 -2.53 -4.73
CA THR A 80 -5.50 -1.54 -3.65
C THR A 80 -4.03 -1.37 -3.30
N CYS A 81 -3.53 -0.13 -3.31
CA CYS A 81 -2.19 0.21 -2.85
C CYS A 81 -2.19 0.34 -1.33
N VAL A 82 -1.32 -0.40 -0.68
CA VAL A 82 -1.07 -0.33 0.76
C VAL A 82 0.29 0.34 0.96
N ASN A 83 0.29 1.53 1.54
CA ASN A 83 1.54 2.21 1.90
C ASN A 83 2.03 1.66 3.25
N ALA A 84 3.14 0.94 3.23
CA ALA A 84 3.83 0.41 4.39
C ALA A 84 5.23 1.04 4.55
N GLY A 85 5.36 2.33 4.23
CA GLY A 85 6.59 3.11 4.45
C GLY A 85 6.78 3.48 5.91
N LEU A 86 8.02 3.43 6.39
CA LEU A 86 8.41 3.89 7.74
C LEU A 86 9.70 4.70 7.65
N SER A 87 9.59 6.00 7.92
CA SER A 87 10.72 6.93 7.80
C SER A 87 11.89 6.53 8.69
N GLY A 88 13.11 6.61 8.15
CA GLY A 88 14.35 6.27 8.86
C GLY A 88 14.71 4.79 8.86
N GLU A 89 13.85 3.92 8.35
CA GLU A 89 14.04 2.47 8.38
C GLU A 89 15.23 2.03 7.51
N THR A 90 16.11 1.22 8.11
CA THR A 90 17.20 0.50 7.41
C THR A 90 16.71 -0.86 6.92
N THR A 91 17.55 -1.57 6.17
CA THR A 91 17.23 -2.94 5.76
C THR A 91 17.14 -3.90 6.96
N ALA A 92 17.92 -3.68 8.02
CA ALA A 92 17.85 -4.49 9.25
C ALA A 92 16.53 -4.27 10.00
N ASP A 93 16.06 -3.03 10.09
CA ASP A 93 14.76 -2.70 10.68
C ASP A 93 13.63 -3.34 9.87
N GLY A 94 13.72 -3.30 8.53
CA GLY A 94 12.76 -3.93 7.62
C GLY A 94 12.62 -5.42 7.84
N VAL A 95 13.72 -6.16 8.09
CA VAL A 95 13.68 -7.60 8.42
C VAL A 95 12.85 -7.87 9.68
N ASN A 96 12.94 -6.98 10.68
CA ASN A 96 12.18 -7.13 11.93
C ASN A 96 10.69 -6.79 11.75
N ARG A 97 10.34 -5.88 10.81
CA ARG A 97 8.98 -5.39 10.62
C ARG A 97 8.19 -6.17 9.56
N VAL A 98 8.84 -6.76 8.57
CA VAL A 98 8.15 -7.35 7.41
C VAL A 98 7.11 -8.40 7.81
N ASP A 99 7.35 -9.21 8.82
CA ASP A 99 6.40 -10.24 9.29
C ASP A 99 5.07 -9.65 9.77
N TRP A 100 5.12 -8.45 10.36
CA TRP A 100 3.90 -7.72 10.75
C TRP A 100 3.10 -7.25 9.52
N VAL A 101 3.77 -6.69 8.52
CA VAL A 101 3.12 -6.25 7.27
C VAL A 101 2.52 -7.44 6.51
N LEU A 102 3.18 -8.59 6.55
CA LEU A 102 2.70 -9.82 5.92
C LEU A 102 1.51 -10.48 6.63
N GLN A 103 0.96 -9.93 7.71
CA GLN A 103 -0.28 -10.45 8.32
C GLN A 103 -1.51 -10.23 7.43
N GLN A 104 -1.44 -9.32 6.46
CA GLN A 104 -2.47 -9.07 5.46
C GLN A 104 -2.13 -9.81 4.15
N PRO A 105 -3.13 -10.13 3.30
CA PRO A 105 -2.87 -10.70 1.97
C PRO A 105 -2.00 -9.76 1.12
N VAL A 106 -1.03 -10.33 0.41
CA VAL A 106 -0.12 -9.59 -0.47
C VAL A 106 -0.06 -10.28 -1.83
N ASP A 107 -0.53 -9.60 -2.88
CA ASP A 107 -0.49 -10.10 -4.26
C ASP A 107 0.74 -9.57 -5.00
N ILE A 108 1.12 -8.32 -4.72
CA ILE A 108 2.33 -7.67 -5.25
C ILE A 108 3.06 -7.02 -4.07
N PHE A 109 4.34 -7.31 -3.93
CA PHE A 109 5.19 -6.71 -2.89
C PHE A 109 6.27 -5.87 -3.55
N VAL A 110 6.24 -4.57 -3.29
CA VAL A 110 7.23 -3.59 -3.79
C VAL A 110 8.17 -3.27 -2.64
N LEU A 111 9.43 -3.72 -2.75
CA LEU A 111 10.47 -3.51 -1.74
C LEU A 111 11.31 -2.28 -2.08
N GLU A 112 11.26 -1.26 -1.23
CA GLU A 112 12.01 0.00 -1.34
C GLU A 112 12.80 0.24 -0.05
N LEU A 113 13.97 -0.32 0.11
CA LEU A 113 14.87 -0.11 1.25
C LEU A 113 16.33 -0.12 0.82
N GLY A 114 17.18 0.41 1.68
CA GLY A 114 18.63 0.47 1.51
C GLY A 114 19.19 1.90 1.48
N GLY A 115 18.37 2.90 1.13
CA GLY A 115 18.81 4.29 1.12
C GLY A 115 19.40 4.73 2.45
N ASN A 116 18.75 4.42 3.59
CA ASN A 116 19.25 4.74 4.92
C ASN A 116 20.51 3.95 5.30
N ASP A 117 20.67 2.74 4.79
CA ASP A 117 21.90 1.97 4.96
C ASP A 117 23.07 2.68 4.28
N ALA A 118 22.89 3.14 3.04
CA ALA A 118 23.91 3.89 2.32
C ALA A 118 24.23 5.23 3.00
N LEU A 119 23.22 6.00 3.42
CA LEU A 119 23.43 7.27 4.13
C LEU A 119 24.22 7.09 5.43
N ARG A 120 24.11 5.92 6.06
CA ARG A 120 24.86 5.58 7.29
C ARG A 120 26.16 4.82 7.02
N GLY A 121 26.52 4.56 5.75
CA GLY A 121 27.72 3.82 5.37
C GLY A 121 27.73 2.36 5.87
N LEU A 122 26.56 1.73 6.00
CA LEU A 122 26.46 0.35 6.46
C LEU A 122 26.98 -0.61 5.37
N PRO A 123 27.50 -1.80 5.75
CA PRO A 123 28.06 -2.73 4.79
C PRO A 123 27.01 -3.20 3.75
N VAL A 124 27.31 -3.05 2.46
CA VAL A 124 26.43 -3.46 1.35
C VAL A 124 26.06 -4.94 1.42
N THR A 125 26.97 -5.79 1.90
CA THR A 125 26.76 -7.23 2.08
C THR A 125 25.63 -7.51 3.09
N GLU A 126 25.54 -6.74 4.18
CA GLU A 126 24.46 -6.86 5.15
C GLU A 126 23.13 -6.33 4.58
N SER A 127 23.14 -5.19 3.90
CA SER A 127 21.96 -4.67 3.21
C SER A 127 21.41 -5.70 2.21
N LYS A 128 22.27 -6.29 1.38
CA LYS A 128 21.89 -7.34 0.42
C LYS A 128 21.31 -8.56 1.10
N LYS A 129 21.91 -9.02 2.19
CA LYS A 129 21.43 -10.16 3.00
C LYS A 129 20.05 -9.88 3.61
N ASN A 130 19.83 -8.69 4.16
CA ASN A 130 18.56 -8.29 4.76
C ASN A 130 17.46 -8.17 3.70
N LEU A 131 17.72 -7.53 2.55
CA LEU A 131 16.77 -7.47 1.43
C LEU A 131 16.40 -8.88 0.95
N GLN A 132 17.38 -9.78 0.80
CA GLN A 132 17.12 -11.17 0.43
C GLN A 132 16.25 -11.90 1.48
N ALA A 133 16.49 -11.66 2.76
CA ALA A 133 15.71 -12.29 3.84
C ALA A 133 14.24 -11.85 3.78
N MET A 134 13.97 -10.56 3.54
CA MET A 134 12.60 -10.04 3.39
C MET A 134 11.90 -10.68 2.18
N LEU A 135 12.54 -10.72 1.02
CA LEU A 135 11.99 -11.38 -0.17
C LEU A 135 11.69 -12.87 0.08
N GLY A 136 12.59 -13.56 0.79
CA GLY A 136 12.39 -14.95 1.19
C GLY A 136 11.16 -15.14 2.09
N LYS A 137 10.96 -14.26 3.09
CA LYS A 137 9.78 -14.30 3.96
C LYS A 137 8.48 -14.07 3.18
N VAL A 138 8.48 -13.12 2.23
CA VAL A 138 7.32 -12.86 1.36
C VAL A 138 6.98 -14.12 0.56
N LYS A 139 7.96 -14.71 -0.12
CA LYS A 139 7.75 -15.91 -0.94
C LYS A 139 7.37 -17.14 -0.14
N ALA A 140 7.88 -17.28 1.07
CA ALA A 140 7.51 -18.39 1.96
C ALA A 140 6.04 -18.30 2.39
N LYS A 141 5.52 -17.08 2.63
CA LYS A 141 4.14 -16.87 3.06
C LYS A 141 3.16 -16.77 1.89
N TYR A 142 3.56 -16.14 0.80
CA TYR A 142 2.77 -15.91 -0.40
C TYR A 142 3.55 -16.36 -1.66
N PRO A 143 3.55 -17.67 -1.99
CA PRO A 143 4.33 -18.21 -3.11
C PRO A 143 4.03 -17.56 -4.46
N ASP A 144 2.77 -17.17 -4.69
CA ASP A 144 2.29 -16.56 -5.93
C ASP A 144 2.46 -15.03 -5.97
N CYS A 145 2.91 -14.40 -4.86
CA CYS A 145 3.14 -12.97 -4.79
C CYS A 145 4.17 -12.53 -5.84
N LYS A 146 3.81 -11.52 -6.65
CA LYS A 146 4.75 -10.89 -7.57
C LYS A 146 5.66 -9.95 -6.80
N LEU A 147 6.96 -10.04 -7.04
CA LEU A 147 7.96 -9.22 -6.37
C LEU A 147 8.43 -8.10 -7.29
N VAL A 148 8.53 -6.90 -6.72
CA VAL A 148 9.16 -5.73 -7.35
C VAL A 148 10.22 -5.20 -6.39
N ILE A 149 11.39 -4.87 -6.93
CA ILE A 149 12.48 -4.25 -6.17
C ILE A 149 12.74 -2.87 -6.75
N ALA A 150 12.70 -1.85 -5.90
CA ALA A 150 13.07 -0.49 -6.25
C ALA A 150 14.57 -0.28 -5.97
N GLY A 151 15.35 -0.13 -7.03
CA GLY A 151 16.79 0.16 -6.95
C GLY A 151 17.04 1.57 -6.46
N MET A 152 18.15 1.73 -5.75
CA MET A 152 18.63 3.00 -5.20
C MET A 152 20.11 3.21 -5.55
N LEU A 153 20.54 4.46 -5.54
CA LEU A 153 21.95 4.84 -5.67
C LEU A 153 22.48 5.34 -4.32
N ALA A 154 23.70 4.99 -4.01
CA ALA A 154 24.41 5.50 -2.85
C ALA A 154 25.02 6.87 -3.14
N PRO A 155 25.22 7.73 -2.11
CA PRO A 155 25.94 8.98 -2.23
C PRO A 155 27.36 8.75 -2.83
N PRO A 156 27.81 9.59 -3.81
CA PRO A 156 29.08 9.36 -4.51
C PRO A 156 30.31 9.51 -3.61
N ASN A 157 30.21 10.21 -2.49
CA ASN A 157 31.30 10.41 -1.52
C ASN A 157 31.69 9.14 -0.74
N LEU A 158 30.95 8.03 -0.90
CA LEU A 158 31.29 6.73 -0.30
C LEU A 158 32.33 5.95 -1.10
N GLY A 159 32.74 6.46 -2.25
CA GLY A 159 33.74 5.85 -3.15
C GLY A 159 33.16 4.79 -4.08
N ALA A 160 33.86 4.59 -5.24
CA ALA A 160 33.36 3.75 -6.33
C ALA A 160 33.08 2.30 -5.90
N ALA A 161 33.95 1.70 -5.10
CA ALA A 161 33.76 0.31 -4.67
C ALA A 161 32.45 0.11 -3.89
N TYR A 162 32.07 1.07 -3.04
CA TYR A 162 30.81 1.03 -2.30
C TYR A 162 29.61 1.30 -3.22
N THR A 163 29.68 2.38 -4.00
CA THR A 163 28.56 2.81 -4.85
C THR A 163 28.23 1.79 -5.93
N ASP A 164 29.24 1.16 -6.53
CA ASP A 164 29.03 0.10 -7.51
C ASP A 164 28.41 -1.15 -6.87
N ALA A 165 28.98 -1.62 -5.76
CA ALA A 165 28.43 -2.77 -5.04
C ALA A 165 26.98 -2.52 -4.58
N PHE A 166 26.68 -1.29 -4.12
CA PHE A 166 25.33 -0.90 -3.69
C PHE A 166 24.35 -0.87 -4.85
N ARG A 167 24.71 -0.27 -5.97
CA ARG A 167 23.89 -0.27 -7.19
C ARG A 167 23.62 -1.69 -7.68
N ASP A 168 24.65 -2.52 -7.77
CA ASP A 168 24.60 -3.84 -8.40
C ASP A 168 23.86 -4.88 -7.54
N MET A 169 23.69 -4.64 -6.22
CA MET A 169 22.97 -5.58 -5.38
C MET A 169 21.48 -5.71 -5.77
N TYR A 170 20.83 -4.65 -6.29
CA TYR A 170 19.40 -4.67 -6.63
C TYR A 170 19.11 -5.54 -7.86
N PRO A 171 19.81 -5.40 -9.03
CA PRO A 171 19.60 -6.30 -10.16
C PRO A 171 19.97 -7.75 -9.84
N ASP A 172 20.99 -7.99 -9.01
CA ASP A 172 21.33 -9.34 -8.54
C ASP A 172 20.19 -9.97 -7.75
N LEU A 173 19.62 -9.21 -6.81
CA LEU A 173 18.47 -9.67 -6.01
C LEU A 173 17.23 -9.89 -6.88
N ALA A 174 16.96 -8.98 -7.83
CA ALA A 174 15.85 -9.12 -8.75
C ALA A 174 15.97 -10.40 -9.56
N LYS A 175 17.12 -10.64 -10.18
CA LYS A 175 17.40 -11.85 -10.96
C LYS A 175 17.26 -13.12 -10.12
N LYS A 176 17.84 -13.12 -8.91
CA LYS A 176 17.82 -14.28 -8.01
C LYS A 176 16.42 -14.67 -7.56
N ASN A 177 15.52 -13.70 -7.35
CA ASN A 177 14.18 -13.91 -6.81
C ASN A 177 13.06 -13.90 -7.86
N GLY A 178 13.39 -13.75 -9.15
CA GLY A 178 12.40 -13.58 -10.23
C GLY A 178 11.55 -12.31 -10.02
N ALA A 179 12.14 -11.29 -9.42
CA ALA A 179 11.48 -10.01 -9.17
C ALA A 179 11.65 -9.06 -10.36
N VAL A 180 10.67 -8.19 -10.57
CA VAL A 180 10.78 -7.10 -11.52
C VAL A 180 11.59 -5.97 -10.87
N LEU A 181 12.52 -5.37 -11.63
CA LEU A 181 13.37 -4.29 -11.13
C LEU A 181 12.86 -2.93 -11.61
N ILE A 182 12.72 -1.99 -10.69
CA ILE A 182 12.75 -0.56 -10.98
C ILE A 182 14.24 -0.15 -10.86
N PRO A 183 14.94 0.18 -11.96
CA PRO A 183 16.40 0.35 -11.91
C PRO A 183 16.86 1.43 -10.92
N PHE A 184 16.17 2.56 -10.90
CA PHE A 184 16.40 3.64 -9.95
C PHE A 184 15.06 4.34 -9.63
N LEU A 185 14.64 4.27 -8.36
CA LEU A 185 13.35 4.82 -7.92
C LEU A 185 13.26 6.34 -8.18
N LEU A 186 14.34 7.07 -7.89
CA LEU A 186 14.42 8.53 -7.99
C LEU A 186 14.92 9.00 -9.37
N GLU A 187 14.72 8.20 -10.43
CA GLU A 187 15.06 8.61 -11.79
C GLU A 187 14.39 9.93 -12.15
N ASN A 188 15.17 10.90 -12.65
CA ASN A 188 14.74 12.27 -12.98
C ASN A 188 14.22 13.10 -11.78
N VAL A 189 14.52 12.69 -10.55
CA VAL A 189 14.17 13.41 -9.32
C VAL A 189 15.38 13.58 -8.41
N GLY A 190 16.14 12.51 -8.22
CA GLY A 190 17.28 12.51 -7.31
C GLY A 190 18.34 13.57 -7.69
N GLY A 191 18.70 14.42 -6.74
CA GLY A 191 19.69 15.46 -6.94
C GLY A 191 19.19 16.72 -7.69
N ILE A 192 17.91 16.82 -8.05
CA ILE A 192 17.31 17.99 -8.69
C ILE A 192 16.63 18.83 -7.60
N PRO A 193 17.18 20.01 -7.22
CA PRO A 193 16.69 20.79 -6.08
C PRO A 193 15.20 21.16 -6.18
N GLU A 194 14.71 21.47 -7.38
CA GLU A 194 13.33 21.89 -7.63
C GLU A 194 12.30 20.76 -7.44
N LEU A 195 12.77 19.51 -7.40
CA LEU A 195 11.93 18.30 -7.24
C LEU A 195 12.07 17.65 -5.87
N ASN A 196 12.89 18.23 -5.00
CA ASN A 196 13.13 17.71 -3.66
C ASN A 196 12.77 18.73 -2.58
N LEU A 197 12.58 18.26 -1.37
CA LEU A 197 12.46 19.08 -0.18
C LEU A 197 13.80 19.78 0.10
N PRO A 198 13.83 20.78 0.99
CA PRO A 198 15.06 21.52 1.32
C PRO A 198 16.23 20.64 1.82
N ASP A 199 15.94 19.41 2.24
CA ASP A 199 16.96 18.44 2.66
C ASP A 199 17.75 17.83 1.49
N GLY A 200 17.27 18.02 0.24
CA GLY A 200 17.90 17.50 -0.98
C GLY A 200 17.81 15.98 -1.16
N ILE A 201 17.05 15.31 -0.31
CA ILE A 201 16.96 13.84 -0.25
C ILE A 201 15.55 13.36 -0.64
N HIS A 202 14.51 14.00 -0.07
CA HIS A 202 13.15 13.55 -0.21
C HIS A 202 12.44 14.32 -1.32
N PRO A 203 11.75 13.63 -2.26
CA PRO A 203 10.95 14.28 -3.28
C PRO A 203 9.87 15.18 -2.69
N ASN A 204 9.70 16.38 -3.23
CA ASN A 204 8.56 17.24 -2.94
C ASN A 204 7.31 16.76 -3.72
N VAL A 205 6.21 17.49 -3.66
CA VAL A 205 4.93 17.10 -4.30
C VAL A 205 5.10 16.81 -5.80
N GLU A 206 5.87 17.63 -6.52
CA GLU A 206 6.11 17.42 -7.96
C GLU A 206 7.05 16.22 -8.18
N GLY A 207 8.09 16.08 -7.37
CA GLY A 207 8.98 14.91 -7.39
C GLY A 207 8.24 13.61 -7.16
N GLN A 208 7.28 13.57 -6.24
CA GLN A 208 6.45 12.38 -5.97
C GLN A 208 5.62 11.93 -7.18
N LYS A 209 5.13 12.87 -7.98
CA LYS A 209 4.42 12.55 -9.23
C LYS A 209 5.34 11.87 -10.24
N ILE A 210 6.59 12.34 -10.36
CA ILE A 210 7.59 11.75 -11.27
C ILE A 210 7.99 10.36 -10.77
N VAL A 211 8.19 10.19 -9.45
CA VAL A 211 8.44 8.87 -8.85
C VAL A 211 7.28 7.91 -9.15
N ALA A 212 6.04 8.38 -9.05
CA ALA A 212 4.87 7.56 -9.40
C ALA A 212 4.91 7.09 -10.87
N GLU A 213 5.32 7.95 -11.82
CA GLU A 213 5.48 7.55 -13.22
C GLU A 213 6.59 6.51 -13.40
N THR A 214 7.72 6.67 -12.71
CA THR A 214 8.83 5.72 -12.74
C THR A 214 8.38 4.33 -12.25
N VAL A 215 7.66 4.29 -11.12
CA VAL A 215 7.10 3.04 -10.58
C VAL A 215 6.02 2.47 -11.51
N TRP A 216 5.13 3.32 -12.03
CA TRP A 216 4.03 2.90 -12.90
C TRP A 216 4.48 2.25 -14.19
N LYS A 217 5.55 2.76 -14.82
CA LYS A 217 6.13 2.16 -16.04
C LYS A 217 6.42 0.68 -15.88
N VAL A 218 6.86 0.29 -14.69
CA VAL A 218 7.20 -1.10 -14.35
C VAL A 218 5.97 -1.86 -13.84
N LEU A 219 5.28 -1.30 -12.87
CA LEU A 219 4.17 -1.95 -12.18
C LEU A 219 3.05 -2.38 -13.13
N LYS A 220 2.66 -1.52 -14.09
CA LYS A 220 1.61 -1.81 -15.08
C LYS A 220 1.87 -3.07 -15.93
N THR A 221 3.11 -3.53 -16.02
CA THR A 221 3.47 -4.72 -16.82
C THR A 221 3.12 -6.03 -16.11
N ILE A 222 2.74 -5.95 -14.84
CA ILE A 222 2.47 -7.11 -13.99
C ILE A 222 1.10 -7.08 -13.29
N LEU A 223 0.28 -6.05 -13.53
CA LEU A 223 -1.09 -5.95 -13.02
C LEU A 223 -2.07 -6.94 -13.67
#